data_bf0de12e41df00d9cbd5956444b547d1
#
_entry.id   bf0de12e41df00d9cbd5956444b547d1
#
_cell.length_a   1.000
_cell.length_b   1.000
_cell.length_c   1.000
_cell.angle_alpha   90.00
_cell.angle_beta   90.00
_cell.angle_gamma   90.00
#
_symmetry.space_group_name_H-M   'P 1'
#
loop_
_entity.id
_entity.type
_entity.pdbx_description
1 polymer ?
#
loop_
_entity_poly.entity_id
_entity_poly.type
_entity_poly.pdbx_seq_one_letter_code
_entity_poly.pdbx_strand_id
1 'polypeptide(L)'
;MQISTYDFFETSRQYNEWISSSLKTFWGNPIFGLNPSPIPQVMFTYGKLTEHYLSRVTSKPDWGINSFVANGNEYSVSKKVILKKPFCKLIKFETNRKKANIKKVLIIAPMSGHYATLTRNTVLSLLPDCEVFVTDWLNARDVSISVSYTHLTLPTNSN
;
A
#
# COMPACT_ATOMS: atom_id res chain seq x y z
N MET A 1 5.08 -14.44 -24.12
CA MET A 1 4.63 -13.82 -22.86
C MET A 1 3.72 -14.82 -22.19
N GLN A 2 4.17 -15.49 -21.13
CA GLN A 2 3.32 -16.43 -20.40
C GLN A 2 2.46 -15.62 -19.43
N ILE A 3 1.16 -15.57 -19.69
CA ILE A 3 0.20 -14.98 -18.76
C ILE A 3 0.11 -15.95 -17.57
N SER A 4 0.42 -15.47 -16.38
CA SER A 4 0.32 -16.32 -15.18
C SER A 4 -1.17 -16.54 -14.85
N THR A 5 -1.47 -17.66 -14.21
CA THR A 5 -2.83 -17.95 -13.72
C THR A 5 -3.36 -16.83 -12.83
N TYR A 6 -2.48 -16.22 -12.04
CA TYR A 6 -2.81 -15.04 -11.21
C TYR A 6 -3.24 -13.84 -12.06
N ASP A 7 -2.52 -13.54 -13.15
CA ASP A 7 -2.85 -12.40 -14.03
C ASP A 7 -4.21 -12.58 -14.69
N PHE A 8 -4.55 -13.82 -15.05
CA PHE A 8 -5.88 -14.15 -15.58
C PHE A 8 -6.99 -13.87 -14.54
N PHE A 9 -6.84 -14.38 -13.32
CA PHE A 9 -7.82 -14.16 -12.25
C PHE A 9 -7.93 -12.68 -11.87
N GLU A 10 -6.82 -11.97 -11.80
CA GLU A 10 -6.82 -10.54 -11.46
C GLU A 10 -7.48 -9.70 -12.56
N THR A 11 -7.22 -10.01 -13.82
CA THR A 11 -7.89 -9.33 -14.95
C THR A 11 -9.40 -9.62 -14.93
N SER A 12 -9.80 -10.87 -14.67
CA SER A 12 -11.21 -11.24 -14.55
C SER A 12 -11.88 -10.51 -13.38
N ARG A 13 -11.19 -10.38 -12.23
CA ARG A 13 -11.69 -9.64 -11.08
C ARG A 13 -11.92 -8.15 -11.42
N GLN A 14 -10.93 -7.50 -12.06
CA GLN A 14 -11.02 -6.10 -12.46
C GLN A 14 -12.15 -5.86 -13.46
N TYR A 15 -12.32 -6.78 -14.40
CA TYR A 15 -13.43 -6.71 -15.36
C TYR A 15 -14.80 -6.82 -14.67
N ASN A 16 -14.95 -7.76 -13.75
CA ASN A 16 -16.19 -7.91 -12.97
C ASN A 16 -16.45 -6.72 -12.04
N GLU A 17 -15.40 -6.12 -11.46
CA GLU A 17 -15.49 -4.89 -10.68
C GLU A 17 -16.02 -3.73 -11.55
N TRP A 18 -15.48 -3.58 -12.76
CA TRP A 18 -15.94 -2.57 -13.72
C TRP A 18 -17.41 -2.77 -14.11
N ILE A 19 -17.85 -4.00 -14.39
CA ILE A 19 -19.26 -4.33 -14.66
C ILE A 19 -20.13 -3.93 -13.47
N SER A 20 -19.72 -4.30 -12.26
CA SER A 20 -20.48 -4.02 -11.03
C SER A 20 -20.62 -2.51 -10.79
N SER A 21 -19.55 -1.75 -11.01
CA SER A 21 -19.55 -0.29 -10.92
C SER A 21 -20.48 0.34 -11.97
N SER A 22 -20.46 -0.20 -13.19
CA SER A 22 -21.34 0.25 -14.28
C SER A 22 -22.82 -0.01 -13.96
N LEU A 23 -23.13 -1.20 -13.44
CA LEU A 23 -24.48 -1.54 -13.00
C LEU A 23 -24.96 -0.61 -11.88
N LYS A 24 -24.13 -0.37 -10.87
CA LYS A 24 -24.43 0.55 -9.78
C LYS A 24 -24.70 1.96 -10.31
N THR A 25 -23.86 2.46 -11.23
CA THR A 25 -24.01 3.80 -11.78
C THR A 25 -25.26 3.92 -12.63
N PHE A 26 -25.56 2.93 -13.47
CA PHE A 26 -26.75 2.91 -14.31
C PHE A 26 -28.03 2.89 -13.49
N TRP A 27 -28.20 1.91 -12.61
CA TRP A 27 -29.40 1.74 -11.80
C TRP A 27 -29.53 2.75 -10.65
N GLY A 28 -28.43 3.42 -10.28
CA GLY A 28 -28.43 4.52 -9.32
C GLY A 28 -28.92 5.85 -9.87
N ASN A 29 -29.27 5.91 -11.17
CA ASN A 29 -29.82 7.12 -11.75
C ASN A 29 -31.17 7.47 -11.12
N PRO A 30 -31.42 8.73 -10.72
CA PRO A 30 -32.66 9.18 -10.09
C PRO A 30 -33.94 8.85 -10.89
N ILE A 31 -33.83 8.73 -12.22
CA ILE A 31 -34.96 8.36 -13.11
C ILE A 31 -35.57 7.02 -12.69
N PHE A 32 -34.75 6.06 -12.24
CA PHE A 32 -35.25 4.76 -11.79
C PHE A 32 -35.90 4.80 -10.42
N GLY A 33 -35.68 5.83 -9.62
CA GLY A 33 -36.37 6.06 -8.36
C GLY A 33 -37.87 6.40 -8.50
N LEU A 34 -38.29 6.81 -9.68
CA LEU A 34 -39.70 7.06 -10.01
C LEU A 34 -40.46 5.79 -10.42
N ASN A 35 -39.76 4.68 -10.63
CA ASN A 35 -40.36 3.41 -11.02
C ASN A 35 -40.84 2.66 -9.75
N PRO A 36 -42.12 2.27 -9.65
CA PRO A 36 -42.63 1.53 -8.51
C PRO A 36 -42.13 0.09 -8.42
N SER A 37 -41.43 -0.39 -9.46
CA SER A 37 -40.82 -1.75 -9.48
C SER A 37 -39.61 -1.81 -8.54
N PRO A 38 -39.44 -2.90 -7.79
CA PRO A 38 -38.28 -3.10 -6.94
C PRO A 38 -36.97 -3.43 -7.72
N ILE A 39 -37.09 -3.69 -9.02
CA ILE A 39 -35.95 -4.14 -9.85
C ILE A 39 -34.78 -3.14 -9.84
N PRO A 40 -34.98 -1.83 -10.06
CA PRO A 40 -33.89 -0.86 -10.02
C PRO A 40 -33.12 -0.87 -8.70
N GLN A 41 -33.83 -0.93 -7.58
CA GLN A 41 -33.22 -0.95 -6.24
C GLN A 41 -32.43 -2.24 -5.98
N VAL A 42 -32.98 -3.37 -6.40
CA VAL A 42 -32.29 -4.68 -6.30
C VAL A 42 -31.01 -4.68 -7.13
N MET A 43 -31.07 -4.21 -8.37
CA MET A 43 -29.93 -4.18 -9.28
C MET A 43 -28.86 -3.17 -8.82
N PHE A 44 -29.25 -2.02 -8.31
CA PHE A 44 -28.35 -1.06 -7.70
C PHE A 44 -27.62 -1.67 -6.48
N THR A 45 -28.38 -2.30 -5.59
CA THR A 45 -27.82 -2.93 -4.38
C THR A 45 -26.89 -4.07 -4.74
N TYR A 46 -27.25 -4.89 -5.71
CA TYR A 46 -26.40 -5.95 -6.23
C TYR A 46 -25.07 -5.40 -6.80
N GLY A 47 -25.15 -4.37 -7.66
CA GLY A 47 -23.97 -3.70 -8.21
C GLY A 47 -23.07 -3.12 -7.11
N LYS A 48 -23.66 -2.47 -6.09
CA LYS A 48 -22.93 -1.92 -4.94
C LYS A 48 -22.23 -3.00 -4.11
N LEU A 49 -22.92 -4.10 -3.84
CA LEU A 49 -22.40 -5.20 -3.05
C LEU A 49 -21.27 -5.93 -3.77
N THR A 50 -21.45 -6.26 -5.04
CA THR A 50 -20.45 -6.95 -5.85
C THR A 50 -19.22 -6.07 -6.10
N GLU A 51 -19.41 -4.78 -6.37
CA GLU A 51 -18.29 -3.82 -6.47
C GLU A 51 -17.49 -3.80 -5.16
N HIS A 52 -18.15 -3.70 -4.01
CA HIS A 52 -17.46 -3.72 -2.71
C HIS A 52 -16.68 -5.02 -2.47
N TYR A 53 -17.25 -6.15 -2.86
CA TYR A 53 -16.59 -7.45 -2.72
C TYR A 53 -15.38 -7.62 -3.64
N LEU A 54 -15.47 -7.06 -4.85
CA LEU A 54 -14.42 -7.16 -5.87
C LEU A 54 -13.38 -6.05 -5.75
N SER A 55 -13.72 -4.93 -5.11
CA SER A 55 -12.79 -3.82 -4.92
C SER A 55 -11.65 -4.23 -3.98
N ARG A 56 -10.43 -4.16 -4.49
CA ARG A 56 -9.22 -4.36 -3.72
C ARG A 56 -8.34 -3.13 -3.87
N VAL A 57 -7.98 -2.54 -2.77
CA VAL A 57 -6.96 -1.49 -2.74
C VAL A 57 -5.60 -2.19 -2.86
N THR A 58 -5.13 -2.34 -4.10
CA THR A 58 -3.83 -2.95 -4.40
C THR A 58 -2.70 -1.92 -4.41
N SER A 59 -3.05 -0.63 -4.45
CA SER A 59 -2.07 0.46 -4.40
C SER A 59 -1.46 0.59 -3.02
N LYS A 60 -0.17 0.88 -3.00
CA LYS A 60 0.56 1.17 -1.77
C LYS A 60 -0.02 2.43 -1.10
N PRO A 61 -0.47 2.36 0.17
CA PRO A 61 -0.92 3.53 0.90
C PRO A 61 0.21 4.55 1.07
N ASP A 62 -0.10 5.84 1.05
CA ASP A 62 0.89 6.83 1.44
C ASP A 62 1.15 6.78 2.95
N TRP A 63 2.35 7.19 3.34
CA TRP A 63 2.72 7.28 4.74
C TRP A 63 1.87 8.28 5.51
N GLY A 64 1.46 9.39 4.88
CA GLY A 64 0.61 10.42 5.48
C GLY A 64 1.21 11.01 6.76
N ILE A 65 2.54 10.99 6.90
CA ILE A 65 3.27 11.61 8.01
C ILE A 65 3.86 12.90 7.49
N ASN A 66 3.20 14.01 7.79
CA ASN A 66 3.64 15.34 7.37
C ASN A 66 4.19 16.17 8.53
N SER A 67 3.73 15.90 9.74
CA SER A 67 4.18 16.55 10.97
C SER A 67 4.00 15.66 12.19
N PHE A 68 4.62 16.01 13.29
CA PHE A 68 4.37 15.46 14.62
C PHE A 68 4.52 16.56 15.67
N VAL A 69 3.88 16.36 16.83
CA VAL A 69 3.95 17.29 17.96
C VAL A 69 4.88 16.74 19.02
N ALA A 70 5.80 17.56 19.52
CA ALA A 70 6.65 17.24 20.66
C ALA A 70 6.89 18.48 21.53
N ASN A 71 6.77 18.35 22.82
CA ASN A 71 6.91 19.43 23.80
C ASN A 71 6.04 20.68 23.45
N GLY A 72 4.81 20.45 22.96
CA GLY A 72 3.89 21.50 22.58
C GLY A 72 4.17 22.21 21.24
N ASN A 73 5.23 21.81 20.52
CA ASN A 73 5.58 22.37 19.21
C ASN A 73 5.34 21.36 18.10
N GLU A 74 4.92 21.85 16.96
CA GLU A 74 4.75 21.05 15.75
C GLU A 74 6.03 21.08 14.90
N TYR A 75 6.45 19.91 14.44
CA TYR A 75 7.62 19.71 13.60
C TYR A 75 7.23 19.06 12.29
N SER A 76 7.73 19.62 11.18
CA SER A 76 7.50 19.05 9.85
C SER A 76 8.34 17.79 9.64
N VAL A 77 7.78 16.85 8.87
CA VAL A 77 8.42 15.59 8.51
C VAL A 77 8.45 15.43 6.99
N SER A 78 9.60 15.07 6.46
CA SER A 78 9.75 14.70 5.05
C SER A 78 10.33 13.30 4.90
N LYS A 79 9.96 12.63 3.81
CA LYS A 79 10.46 11.28 3.49
C LYS A 79 11.61 11.38 2.48
N LYS A 80 12.73 10.73 2.76
CA LYS A 80 13.86 10.64 1.85
C LYS A 80 14.28 9.19 1.65
N VAL A 81 14.38 8.75 0.41
CA VAL A 81 14.96 7.45 0.09
C VAL A 81 16.48 7.59 0.09
N ILE A 82 17.15 6.93 1.02
CA ILE A 82 18.61 6.99 1.20
C ILE A 82 19.34 5.80 0.58
N LEU A 83 18.64 4.69 0.37
CA LEU A 83 19.17 3.51 -0.29
C LEU A 83 18.07 2.86 -1.13
N LYS A 84 18.39 2.45 -2.35
CA LYS A 84 17.50 1.71 -3.23
C LYS A 84 18.18 0.40 -3.65
N LYS A 85 17.56 -0.71 -3.31
CA LYS A 85 17.90 -2.06 -3.76
C LYS A 85 16.76 -2.61 -4.62
N PRO A 86 16.95 -3.69 -5.38
CA PRO A 86 15.92 -4.23 -6.26
C PRO A 86 14.60 -4.53 -5.56
N PHE A 87 14.63 -5.12 -4.37
CA PHE A 87 13.44 -5.52 -3.61
C PHE A 87 13.07 -4.57 -2.47
N CYS A 88 13.95 -3.65 -2.10
CA CYS A 88 13.77 -2.83 -0.91
C CYS A 88 14.35 -1.43 -1.09
N LYS A 89 13.65 -0.44 -0.52
CA LYS A 89 14.17 0.91 -0.31
C LYS A 89 14.39 1.13 1.18
N LEU A 90 15.39 1.92 1.52
CA LEU A 90 15.55 2.42 2.87
C LEU A 90 15.07 3.87 2.90
N ILE A 91 14.01 4.11 3.66
CA ILE A 91 13.42 5.44 3.83
C ILE A 91 13.92 6.01 5.15
N LYS A 92 14.36 7.26 5.10
CA LYS A 92 14.64 8.08 6.28
C LYS A 92 13.53 9.11 6.44
N PHE A 93 13.04 9.29 7.66
CA PHE A 93 12.16 10.39 8.01
C PHE A 93 13.00 11.55 8.54
N GLU A 94 13.09 12.61 7.75
CA GLU A 94 13.82 13.82 8.11
C GLU A 94 12.86 14.81 8.77
N THR A 95 13.31 15.43 9.86
CA THR A 95 12.53 16.43 10.61
C THR A 95 13.31 17.74 10.72
N ASN A 96 12.59 18.85 10.83
CA ASN A 96 13.20 20.15 11.09
C ASN A 96 13.62 20.33 12.56
N ARG A 97 13.39 19.35 13.42
CA ARG A 97 13.81 19.36 14.81
C ARG A 97 15.31 19.08 14.93
N LYS A 98 16.07 20.07 15.40
CA LYS A 98 17.48 19.88 15.74
C LYS A 98 17.60 19.39 17.19
N LYS A 99 18.12 18.20 17.37
CA LYS A 99 18.40 17.61 18.69
C LYS A 99 19.83 17.02 18.67
N ALA A 100 20.65 17.38 19.63
CA ALA A 100 21.97 16.75 19.78
C ALA A 100 21.82 15.29 20.25
N ASN A 101 22.66 14.38 19.78
CA ASN A 101 22.72 12.98 20.16
C ASN A 101 21.41 12.18 19.99
N ILE A 102 20.72 12.38 18.86
CA ILE A 102 19.53 11.60 18.53
C ILE A 102 19.93 10.13 18.29
N LYS A 103 19.22 9.20 18.94
CA LYS A 103 19.34 7.77 18.68
C LYS A 103 18.82 7.44 17.28
N LYS A 104 19.50 6.55 16.57
CA LYS A 104 19.05 6.04 15.26
C LYS A 104 18.30 4.72 15.46
N VAL A 105 17.13 4.63 14.87
CA VAL A 105 16.30 3.42 14.93
C VAL A 105 15.99 2.95 13.52
N LEU A 106 16.26 1.70 13.23
CA LEU A 106 15.87 1.03 12.00
C LEU A 106 14.68 0.12 12.27
N ILE A 107 13.57 0.41 11.61
CA ILE A 107 12.39 -0.45 11.59
C ILE A 107 12.48 -1.35 10.37
N ILE A 108 12.55 -2.65 10.60
CA ILE A 108 12.47 -3.64 9.54
C ILE A 108 11.00 -4.02 9.39
N ALA A 109 10.36 -3.48 8.35
CA ALA A 109 8.96 -3.80 8.06
C ALA A 109 8.82 -5.27 7.62
N PRO A 110 7.71 -5.95 7.97
CA PRO A 110 7.46 -7.31 7.51
C PRO A 110 7.38 -7.36 5.98
N MET A 111 7.99 -8.38 5.38
CA MET A 111 8.07 -8.53 3.92
C MET A 111 6.78 -9.14 3.34
N SER A 112 6.11 -10.03 4.07
CA SER A 112 4.98 -10.78 3.55
C SER A 112 3.65 -10.09 3.80
N GLY A 113 2.93 -9.80 2.71
CA GLY A 113 1.52 -9.46 2.73
C GLY A 113 1.14 -8.04 3.16
N HIS A 114 2.10 -7.20 3.55
CA HIS A 114 1.82 -5.85 4.04
C HIS A 114 2.83 -4.83 3.53
N TYR A 115 2.36 -3.60 3.33
CA TYR A 115 3.25 -2.48 3.05
C TYR A 115 3.92 -1.96 4.33
N ALA A 116 5.11 -1.39 4.20
CA ALA A 116 5.84 -0.78 5.30
C ALA A 116 5.03 0.30 6.04
N THR A 117 4.05 0.91 5.37
CA THR A 117 3.11 1.88 5.96
C THR A 117 2.27 1.33 7.13
N LEU A 118 2.22 0.00 7.30
CA LEU A 118 1.66 -0.62 8.50
C LEU A 118 2.37 -0.14 9.77
N THR A 119 3.66 0.19 9.68
CA THR A 119 4.47 0.67 10.82
C THR A 119 4.33 2.18 11.07
N ARG A 120 3.35 2.87 10.42
CA ARG A 120 3.14 4.31 10.54
C ARG A 120 3.09 4.80 11.98
N ASN A 121 2.29 4.15 12.82
CA ASN A 121 2.11 4.56 14.21
C ASN A 121 3.40 4.39 15.02
N THR A 122 4.17 3.33 14.74
CA THR A 122 5.49 3.12 15.34
C THR A 122 6.47 4.22 14.94
N VAL A 123 6.47 4.60 13.66
CA VAL A 123 7.29 5.73 13.18
C VAL A 123 6.92 7.01 13.91
N LEU A 124 5.61 7.34 13.96
CA LEU A 124 5.13 8.55 14.64
C LEU A 124 5.52 8.58 16.12
N SER A 125 5.45 7.45 16.82
CA SER A 125 5.83 7.35 18.25
C SER A 125 7.33 7.54 18.49
N LEU A 126 8.17 7.21 17.51
CA LEU A 126 9.63 7.29 17.63
C LEU A 126 10.21 8.63 17.15
N LEU A 127 9.53 9.33 16.24
CA LEU A 127 10.01 10.61 15.67
C LEU A 127 10.36 11.68 16.72
N PRO A 128 9.66 11.79 17.86
CA PRO A 128 10.03 12.75 18.90
C PRO A 128 11.43 12.54 19.49
N ASP A 129 11.92 11.31 19.53
CA ASP A 129 13.13 10.96 20.25
C ASP A 129 14.23 10.31 19.42
N CYS A 130 13.89 9.87 18.20
CA CYS A 130 14.77 9.08 17.34
C CYS A 130 14.83 9.61 15.91
N GLU A 131 15.95 9.39 15.27
CA GLU A 131 16.07 9.42 13.81
C GLU A 131 15.60 8.08 13.24
N VAL A 132 14.49 8.10 12.50
CA VAL A 132 13.80 6.86 12.11
C VAL A 132 14.10 6.49 10.67
N PHE A 133 14.50 5.24 10.49
CA PHE A 133 14.72 4.59 9.20
C PHE A 133 13.77 3.41 9.09
N VAL A 134 13.24 3.17 7.87
CA VAL A 134 12.31 2.06 7.64
C VAL A 134 12.68 1.33 6.35
N THR A 135 12.69 0.00 6.40
CA THR A 135 12.79 -0.81 5.18
C THR A 135 11.43 -0.80 4.48
N ASP A 136 11.43 -0.42 3.21
CA ASP A 136 10.23 -0.33 2.39
C ASP A 136 10.32 -1.32 1.24
N TRP A 137 9.65 -2.46 1.39
CA TRP A 137 9.66 -3.52 0.40
C TRP A 137 8.88 -3.11 -0.84
N LEU A 138 9.45 -3.40 -1.99
CA LEU A 138 8.81 -3.26 -3.28
C LEU A 138 7.94 -4.48 -3.55
N ASN A 139 6.94 -4.31 -4.40
CA ASN A 139 6.17 -5.44 -4.88
C ASN A 139 7.11 -6.36 -5.69
N ALA A 140 7.24 -7.61 -5.28
CA ALA A 140 8.11 -8.58 -5.95
C ALA A 140 7.73 -8.80 -7.43
N ARG A 141 6.47 -8.54 -7.78
CA ARG A 141 5.97 -8.58 -9.16
C ARG A 141 6.63 -7.55 -10.08
N ASP A 142 7.02 -6.40 -9.52
CA ASP A 142 7.64 -5.30 -10.26
C ASP A 142 9.17 -5.47 -10.40
N VAL A 143 9.72 -6.52 -9.78
CA VAL A 143 11.15 -6.83 -9.83
C VAL A 143 11.43 -7.83 -10.95
N SER A 144 12.42 -7.52 -11.77
CA SER A 144 12.81 -8.38 -12.90
C SER A 144 13.26 -9.78 -12.42
N ILE A 145 12.86 -10.83 -13.13
CA ILE A 145 13.21 -12.23 -12.81
C ILE A 145 14.74 -12.42 -12.78
N SER A 146 15.48 -11.74 -13.65
CA SER A 146 16.94 -11.79 -13.66
C SER A 146 17.58 -11.35 -12.34
N VAL A 147 16.96 -10.46 -11.61
CA VAL A 147 17.41 -10.02 -10.29
C VAL A 147 17.03 -11.01 -9.20
N SER A 148 15.89 -11.71 -9.36
CA SER A 148 15.44 -12.72 -8.40
C SER A 148 16.41 -13.88 -8.27
N TYR A 149 16.99 -14.33 -9.37
CA TYR A 149 17.92 -15.45 -9.37
C TYR A 149 19.24 -15.15 -8.65
N THR A 150 19.72 -13.92 -8.65
CA THR A 150 20.98 -13.55 -7.98
C THR A 150 20.86 -13.52 -6.45
N HIS A 151 19.66 -13.50 -5.91
CA HIS A 151 19.41 -13.47 -4.46
C HIS A 151 18.94 -14.81 -3.88
N LEU A 152 18.59 -15.78 -4.74
CA LEU A 152 18.17 -17.12 -4.31
C LEU A 152 19.30 -18.13 -4.14
N THR A 153 20.49 -17.84 -4.62
CA THR A 153 21.65 -18.64 -4.28
C THR A 153 22.17 -18.24 -2.90
N LEU A 154 21.59 -18.82 -1.87
CA LEU A 154 22.27 -18.91 -0.59
C LEU A 154 23.59 -19.64 -0.84
N PRO A 155 24.73 -19.14 -0.35
CA PRO A 155 25.96 -19.91 -0.37
C PRO A 155 25.69 -21.19 0.44
N THR A 156 25.47 -22.29 -0.25
CA THR A 156 25.56 -23.60 0.38
C THR A 156 27.02 -23.79 0.73
N ASN A 157 27.36 -23.52 1.98
CA ASN A 157 28.62 -24.02 2.55
C ASN A 157 28.52 -25.54 2.54
N SER A 158 28.99 -26.15 1.45
CA SER A 158 29.38 -27.55 1.45
C SER A 158 30.76 -27.61 2.07
N ASN A 159 30.86 -27.91 3.34
CA ASN A 159 32.02 -28.51 3.95
C ASN A 159 32.02 -29.99 3.64
#